data_4d7929d0aca2c9ef6b5df5b302ca9d94
#
_entry.id   4d7929d0aca2c9ef6b5df5b302ca9d94
#
_cell.length_a   1.000
_cell.length_b   1.000
_cell.length_c   1.000
_cell.angle_alpha   90.00
_cell.angle_beta   90.00
_cell.angle_gamma   90.00
#
_symmetry.space_group_name_H-M   'P 1'
#
loop_
_entity.id
_entity.type
_entity.pdbx_description
1 polymer ?
#
loop_
_entity_poly.entity_id
_entity_poly.type
_entity_poly.pdbx_seq_one_letter_code
_entity_poly.pdbx_strand_id
1 'polypeptide(L)'
;MPDAIDLLKIRRSVKPREMAGPGPSPAELETILTIGARVPDHGKLTPWRFIVFEGDARVRAGEVIAKVFARKNPQATSAEIDVEKRRLTDAPLVIGVVSFTRPHPKVPPWEQELSAGASSMNIVTAATALGYGACWLTGWFAFDRDVLDGLGLKADEKLAGLIHIGKIGRAHV
;
A
#
# COMPACT_ATOMS: atom_id res chain seq x y z
N MET A 1 -6.88 7.45 23.03
CA MET A 1 -7.17 6.77 21.74
C MET A 1 -8.55 6.14 21.88
N PRO A 2 -9.39 6.16 20.82
CA PRO A 2 -10.67 5.45 20.87
C PRO A 2 -10.40 3.95 21.12
N ASP A 3 -11.37 3.26 21.74
CA ASP A 3 -11.28 1.81 21.83
C ASP A 3 -11.41 1.15 20.43
N ALA A 4 -11.18 -0.15 20.36
CA ALA A 4 -11.15 -0.84 19.06
C ALA A 4 -12.53 -0.78 18.35
N ILE A 5 -13.62 -0.80 19.09
CA ILE A 5 -14.98 -0.76 18.54
C ILE A 5 -15.26 0.62 17.95
N ASP A 6 -14.97 1.66 18.70
CA ASP A 6 -15.16 3.04 18.27
C ASP A 6 -14.28 3.36 17.07
N LEU A 7 -13.01 2.94 17.10
CA LEU A 7 -12.11 3.09 15.96
C LEU A 7 -12.68 2.48 14.67
N LEU A 8 -13.14 1.23 14.76
CA LEU A 8 -13.66 0.51 13.58
C LEU A 8 -14.95 1.12 13.03
N LYS A 9 -15.79 1.73 13.90
CA LYS A 9 -17.00 2.42 13.48
C LYS A 9 -16.73 3.74 12.76
N ILE A 10 -15.70 4.49 13.19
CA ILE A 10 -15.47 5.86 12.70
C ILE A 10 -14.38 5.97 11.66
N ARG A 11 -13.44 4.99 11.58
CA ARG A 11 -12.33 5.09 10.63
C ARG A 11 -12.83 5.24 9.19
N ARG A 12 -12.21 6.13 8.44
CA ARG A 12 -12.48 6.37 7.01
C ARG A 12 -11.17 6.41 6.24
N SER A 13 -11.24 6.16 4.93
CA SER A 13 -10.12 6.42 4.03
C SER A 13 -9.89 7.93 3.90
N VAL A 14 -8.64 8.34 4.03
CA VAL A 14 -8.19 9.71 3.83
C VAL A 14 -7.42 9.75 2.51
N LYS A 15 -7.73 10.70 1.63
CA LYS A 15 -7.04 10.79 0.33
C LYS A 15 -5.56 11.11 0.53
N PRO A 16 -4.62 10.50 -0.22
CA PRO A 16 -3.18 10.75 -0.04
C PRO A 16 -2.80 12.23 -0.08
N ARG A 17 -3.41 13.01 -0.97
CA ARG A 17 -3.17 14.47 -1.08
C ARG A 17 -3.59 15.30 0.15
N GLU A 18 -4.36 14.70 1.05
CA GLU A 18 -4.81 15.31 2.32
C GLU A 18 -3.89 14.91 3.48
N MET A 19 -2.89 14.08 3.18
CA MET A 19 -1.91 13.60 4.16
C MET A 19 -0.67 14.49 4.15
N ALA A 20 -0.08 14.67 5.32
CA ALA A 20 1.14 15.43 5.51
C ALA A 20 2.15 14.65 6.36
N GLY A 21 3.42 15.11 6.35
CA GLY A 21 4.42 14.61 7.28
C GLY A 21 4.25 15.17 8.71
N PRO A 22 4.96 14.58 9.68
CA PRO A 22 5.81 13.40 9.49
C PRO A 22 5.01 12.12 9.31
N GLY A 23 5.60 11.13 8.63
CA GLY A 23 5.11 9.74 8.63
C GLY A 23 5.29 9.07 9.99
N PRO A 24 4.91 7.79 10.11
CA PRO A 24 5.19 6.98 11.29
C PRO A 24 6.69 6.93 11.60
N SER A 25 7.03 6.97 12.88
CA SER A 25 8.38 6.68 13.35
C SER A 25 8.78 5.22 13.05
N PRO A 26 10.06 4.86 13.09
CA PRO A 26 10.48 3.47 12.87
C PRO A 26 9.78 2.46 13.79
N ALA A 27 9.56 2.79 15.07
CA ALA A 27 8.86 1.93 16.02
C ALA A 27 7.35 1.80 15.70
N GLU A 28 6.72 2.87 15.25
CA GLU A 28 5.32 2.84 14.80
C GLU A 28 5.17 2.06 13.49
N LEU A 29 6.12 2.20 12.56
CA LEU A 29 6.16 1.41 11.33
C LEU A 29 6.30 -0.09 11.64
N GLU A 30 7.20 -0.46 12.54
CA GLU A 30 7.35 -1.85 12.99
C GLU A 30 6.05 -2.39 13.60
N THR A 31 5.37 -1.57 14.42
CA THR A 31 4.06 -1.91 15.00
C THR A 31 3.02 -2.13 13.91
N ILE A 32 2.94 -1.24 12.92
CA ILE A 32 2.01 -1.34 11.79
C ILE A 32 2.25 -2.63 11.00
N LEU A 33 3.51 -2.94 10.67
CA LEU A 33 3.86 -4.15 9.92
C LEU A 33 3.60 -5.43 10.73
N THR A 34 3.89 -5.40 12.02
CA THR A 34 3.59 -6.52 12.95
C THR A 34 2.10 -6.81 12.99
N ILE A 35 1.26 -5.79 13.13
CA ILE A 35 -0.21 -5.95 13.12
C ILE A 35 -0.67 -6.40 11.74
N GLY A 36 -0.10 -5.85 10.66
CA GLY A 36 -0.36 -6.26 9.29
C GLY A 36 -0.13 -7.76 9.06
N ALA A 37 0.87 -8.34 9.71
CA ALA A 37 1.17 -9.76 9.62
C ALA A 37 0.30 -10.65 10.55
N ARG A 38 -0.59 -10.07 11.39
CA ARG A 38 -1.44 -10.80 12.34
C ARG A 38 -2.84 -11.05 11.79
N VAL A 39 -2.91 -11.84 10.74
CA VAL A 39 -4.15 -12.19 10.02
C VAL A 39 -4.33 -13.70 9.94
N PRO A 40 -5.57 -14.18 9.72
CA PRO A 40 -5.78 -15.60 9.41
C PRO A 40 -4.94 -16.03 8.21
N ASP A 41 -4.20 -17.10 8.37
CA ASP A 41 -3.31 -17.68 7.36
C ASP A 41 -3.42 -19.20 7.44
N HIS A 42 -4.30 -19.78 6.61
CA HIS A 42 -4.51 -21.21 6.56
C HIS A 42 -3.21 -21.91 6.09
N GLY A 43 -2.76 -22.86 6.89
CA GLY A 43 -1.52 -23.60 6.62
C GLY A 43 -0.24 -22.83 6.93
N LYS A 44 -0.30 -21.60 7.48
CA LYS A 44 0.87 -20.75 7.78
C LYS A 44 1.77 -20.55 6.57
N LEU A 45 1.16 -20.26 5.43
CA LEU A 45 1.85 -20.11 4.15
C LEU A 45 2.51 -18.74 3.98
N THR A 46 2.08 -17.75 4.77
CA THR A 46 2.54 -16.36 4.69
C THR A 46 2.51 -15.85 3.26
N PRO A 47 1.30 -15.81 2.62
CA PRO A 47 1.18 -15.52 1.19
C PRO A 47 1.27 -14.02 0.87
N TRP A 48 1.99 -13.26 1.69
CA TRP A 48 2.23 -11.84 1.53
C TRP A 48 3.64 -11.46 1.96
N ARG A 49 4.10 -10.33 1.46
CA ARG A 49 5.26 -9.56 1.94
C ARG A 49 5.00 -8.08 1.77
N PHE A 50 5.78 -7.26 2.45
CA PHE A 50 5.63 -5.81 2.41
C PHE A 50 6.79 -5.16 1.68
N ILE A 51 6.50 -4.11 0.91
CA ILE A 51 7.49 -3.19 0.37
C ILE A 51 7.21 -1.82 1.00
N VAL A 52 8.20 -1.26 1.68
CA VAL A 52 8.08 0.05 2.32
C VAL A 52 8.69 1.11 1.40
N PHE A 53 7.89 2.11 1.04
CA PHE A 53 8.31 3.27 0.27
C PHE A 53 8.28 4.49 1.18
N GLU A 54 9.46 5.00 1.58
CA GLU A 54 9.65 6.22 2.34
C GLU A 54 10.79 7.05 1.74
N GLY A 55 10.87 8.34 2.07
CA GLY A 55 11.89 9.22 1.53
C GLY A 55 11.98 9.14 0.00
N ASP A 56 13.21 9.00 -0.51
CA ASP A 56 13.49 8.93 -1.95
C ASP A 56 12.97 7.65 -2.63
N ALA A 57 12.67 6.60 -1.87
CA ALA A 57 12.11 5.38 -2.45
C ALA A 57 10.73 5.63 -3.09
N ARG A 58 9.94 6.55 -2.55
CA ARG A 58 8.65 6.98 -3.13
C ARG A 58 8.84 7.67 -4.49
N VAL A 59 9.86 8.53 -4.57
CA VAL A 59 10.20 9.25 -5.79
C VAL A 59 10.63 8.27 -6.88
N ARG A 60 11.57 7.38 -6.57
CA ARG A 60 12.04 6.34 -7.50
C ARG A 60 10.92 5.44 -7.99
N ALA A 61 10.01 5.04 -7.10
CA ALA A 61 8.86 4.23 -7.49
C ALA A 61 7.89 5.01 -8.40
N GLY A 62 7.65 6.29 -8.13
CA GLY A 62 6.88 7.17 -9.00
C GLY A 62 7.52 7.34 -10.38
N GLU A 63 8.84 7.40 -10.46
CA GLU A 63 9.57 7.45 -11.74
C GLU A 63 9.41 6.17 -12.57
N VAL A 64 9.37 5.00 -11.92
CA VAL A 64 9.06 3.72 -12.59
C VAL A 64 7.67 3.79 -13.21
N ILE A 65 6.66 4.21 -12.45
CA ILE A 65 5.28 4.34 -12.94
C ILE A 65 5.20 5.30 -14.12
N ALA A 66 5.77 6.50 -13.97
CA ALA A 66 5.76 7.53 -15.00
C ALA A 66 6.47 7.08 -16.31
N LYS A 67 7.60 6.38 -16.19
CA LYS A 67 8.35 5.83 -17.34
C LYS A 67 7.53 4.81 -18.11
N VAL A 68 6.87 3.89 -17.41
CA VAL A 68 6.01 2.88 -18.05
C VAL A 68 4.79 3.54 -18.69
N PHE A 69 4.17 4.50 -17.97
CA PHE A 69 3.04 5.27 -18.51
C PHE A 69 3.39 5.99 -19.81
N ALA A 70 4.48 6.75 -19.82
CA ALA A 70 4.93 7.49 -21.02
C ALA A 70 5.23 6.55 -22.20
N ARG A 71 5.85 5.40 -21.96
CA ARG A 71 6.13 4.40 -22.99
C ARG A 71 4.84 3.83 -23.61
N LYS A 72 3.82 3.59 -22.80
CA LYS A 72 2.52 3.02 -23.23
C LYS A 72 1.57 4.08 -23.81
N ASN A 73 1.82 5.34 -23.52
CA ASN A 73 1.03 6.49 -23.99
C ASN A 73 1.91 7.53 -24.68
N PRO A 74 2.37 7.29 -25.93
CA PRO A 74 3.30 8.19 -26.61
C PRO A 74 2.78 9.61 -26.84
N GLN A 75 1.46 9.81 -26.73
CA GLN A 75 0.81 11.12 -26.87
C GLN A 75 0.56 11.82 -25.50
N ALA A 76 0.99 11.19 -24.38
CA ALA A 76 0.79 11.76 -23.06
C ALA A 76 1.56 13.10 -22.94
N THR A 77 0.90 14.09 -22.37
CA THR A 77 1.50 15.37 -22.04
C THR A 77 2.44 15.25 -20.85
N SER A 78 3.37 16.20 -20.72
CA SER A 78 4.23 16.26 -19.53
C SER A 78 3.44 16.35 -18.23
N ALA A 79 2.33 17.07 -18.23
CA ALA A 79 1.45 17.20 -17.06
C ALA A 79 0.84 15.85 -16.64
N GLU A 80 0.40 15.01 -17.59
CA GLU A 80 -0.10 13.67 -17.31
C GLU A 80 0.99 12.75 -16.76
N ILE A 81 2.19 12.81 -17.33
CA ILE A 81 3.35 12.06 -16.84
C ILE A 81 3.72 12.48 -15.42
N ASP A 82 3.68 13.78 -15.12
CA ASP A 82 3.95 14.31 -13.78
C ASP A 82 2.90 13.89 -12.75
N VAL A 83 1.65 13.70 -13.15
CA VAL A 83 0.62 13.12 -12.27
C VAL A 83 0.99 11.67 -11.91
N GLU A 84 1.39 10.88 -12.88
CA GLU A 84 1.81 9.49 -12.63
C GLU A 84 3.08 9.41 -11.76
N LYS A 85 4.03 10.32 -11.96
CA LYS A 85 5.24 10.41 -11.13
C LYS A 85 4.94 10.67 -9.65
N ARG A 86 3.85 11.39 -9.35
CA ARG A 86 3.46 11.74 -7.97
C ARG A 86 2.62 10.68 -7.25
N ARG A 87 2.25 9.57 -7.91
CA ARG A 87 1.36 8.53 -7.34
C ARG A 87 1.74 8.05 -5.95
N LEU A 88 3.03 8.04 -5.62
CA LEU A 88 3.54 7.54 -4.33
C LEU A 88 4.12 8.65 -3.44
N THR A 89 4.11 9.91 -3.88
CA THR A 89 4.73 11.01 -3.12
C THR A 89 3.75 11.87 -2.34
N ASP A 90 2.44 11.74 -2.59
CA ASP A 90 1.40 12.52 -1.90
C ASP A 90 1.31 12.21 -0.39
N ALA A 91 1.65 11.00 0.03
CA ALA A 91 1.73 10.61 1.43
C ALA A 91 3.20 10.40 1.86
N PRO A 92 3.57 10.67 3.13
CA PRO A 92 4.94 10.50 3.61
C PRO A 92 5.42 9.04 3.65
N LEU A 93 4.49 8.08 3.76
CA LEU A 93 4.77 6.64 3.76
C LEU A 93 3.76 5.93 2.85
N VAL A 94 4.26 4.97 2.07
CA VAL A 94 3.42 4.03 1.33
C VAL A 94 3.91 2.61 1.59
N ILE A 95 3.00 1.69 1.92
CA ILE A 95 3.30 0.27 2.10
C ILE A 95 2.63 -0.50 0.97
N GLY A 96 3.43 -1.15 0.12
CA GLY A 96 2.95 -2.11 -0.86
C GLY A 96 2.74 -3.48 -0.22
N VAL A 97 1.53 -4.00 -0.31
CA VAL A 97 1.23 -5.38 0.11
C VAL A 97 1.30 -6.27 -1.11
N VAL A 98 2.36 -7.05 -1.19
CA VAL A 98 2.57 -8.02 -2.25
C VAL A 98 1.87 -9.32 -1.87
N SER A 99 1.06 -9.84 -2.77
CA SER A 99 0.39 -11.13 -2.64
C SER A 99 1.06 -12.15 -3.57
N PHE A 100 1.35 -13.33 -3.05
CA PHE A 100 1.82 -14.44 -3.86
C PHE A 100 1.24 -15.75 -3.34
N THR A 101 0.74 -16.57 -4.24
CA THR A 101 0.15 -17.85 -3.90
C THR A 101 1.14 -18.97 -4.14
N ARG A 102 1.04 -20.03 -3.34
CA ARG A 102 1.84 -21.24 -3.50
C ARG A 102 0.90 -22.42 -3.74
N PRO A 103 1.25 -23.36 -4.61
CA PRO A 103 0.50 -24.62 -4.72
C PRO A 103 0.45 -25.31 -3.35
N HIS A 104 -0.75 -25.67 -2.91
CA HIS A 104 -0.94 -26.37 -1.65
C HIS A 104 -2.16 -27.30 -1.75
N PRO A 105 -2.07 -28.55 -1.28
CA PRO A 105 -3.13 -29.55 -1.49
C PRO A 105 -4.44 -29.25 -0.76
N LYS A 106 -4.40 -28.43 0.29
CA LYS A 106 -5.57 -28.12 1.13
C LYS A 106 -5.95 -26.64 1.14
N VAL A 107 -5.08 -25.77 0.67
CA VAL A 107 -5.29 -24.31 0.74
C VAL A 107 -5.34 -23.75 -0.68
N PRO A 108 -6.52 -23.41 -1.20
CA PRO A 108 -6.64 -22.88 -2.54
C PRO A 108 -6.03 -21.46 -2.64
N PRO A 109 -5.59 -21.04 -3.85
CA PRO A 109 -5.03 -19.70 -4.07
C PRO A 109 -5.93 -18.57 -3.58
N TRP A 110 -7.26 -18.71 -3.73
CA TRP A 110 -8.23 -17.73 -3.28
C TRP A 110 -8.15 -17.42 -1.78
N GLU A 111 -8.00 -18.43 -0.92
CA GLU A 111 -7.83 -18.21 0.51
C GLU A 111 -6.54 -17.46 0.82
N GLN A 112 -5.47 -17.73 0.08
CA GLN A 112 -4.20 -17.05 0.21
C GLN A 112 -4.29 -15.58 -0.22
N GLU A 113 -5.00 -15.28 -1.31
CA GLU A 113 -5.25 -13.90 -1.75
C GLU A 113 -6.10 -13.13 -0.73
N LEU A 114 -7.13 -13.75 -0.14
CA LEU A 114 -7.94 -13.15 0.92
C LEU A 114 -7.10 -12.83 2.16
N SER A 115 -6.15 -13.68 2.51
CA SER A 115 -5.23 -13.44 3.62
C SER A 115 -4.34 -12.19 3.37
N ALA A 116 -3.86 -12.00 2.15
CA ALA A 116 -3.14 -10.78 1.77
C ALA A 116 -4.05 -9.53 1.84
N GLY A 117 -5.31 -9.65 1.45
CA GLY A 117 -6.30 -8.59 1.61
C GLY A 117 -6.57 -8.25 3.08
N ALA A 118 -6.69 -9.27 3.94
CA ALA A 118 -6.84 -9.09 5.38
C ALA A 118 -5.62 -8.36 5.99
N SER A 119 -4.40 -8.71 5.54
CA SER A 119 -3.17 -8.02 5.92
C SER A 119 -3.20 -6.53 5.54
N SER A 120 -3.66 -6.20 4.34
CA SER A 120 -3.83 -4.82 3.89
C SER A 120 -4.77 -4.04 4.81
N MET A 121 -5.90 -4.64 5.20
CA MET A 121 -6.85 -3.99 6.10
C MET A 121 -6.29 -3.82 7.51
N ASN A 122 -5.52 -4.79 8.03
CA ASN A 122 -4.87 -4.66 9.32
C ASN A 122 -3.84 -3.51 9.35
N ILE A 123 -3.08 -3.30 8.27
CA ILE A 123 -2.17 -2.15 8.13
C ILE A 123 -2.96 -0.84 8.20
N VAL A 124 -4.08 -0.73 7.46
CA VAL A 124 -4.96 0.45 7.52
C VAL A 124 -5.47 0.71 8.92
N THR A 125 -5.94 -0.33 9.61
CA THR A 125 -6.48 -0.24 10.97
C THR A 125 -5.40 0.18 11.96
N ALA A 126 -4.21 -0.43 11.89
CA ALA A 126 -3.08 -0.11 12.76
C ALA A 126 -2.62 1.36 12.60
N ALA A 127 -2.47 1.82 11.36
CA ALA A 127 -2.12 3.21 11.08
C ALA A 127 -3.16 4.18 11.66
N THR A 128 -4.45 3.88 11.48
CA THR A 128 -5.54 4.71 12.03
C THR A 128 -5.55 4.69 13.56
N ALA A 129 -5.30 3.54 14.18
CA ALA A 129 -5.21 3.42 15.64
C ALA A 129 -4.06 4.23 16.24
N LEU A 130 -2.97 4.41 15.49
CA LEU A 130 -1.84 5.27 15.86
C LEU A 130 -2.07 6.76 15.54
N GLY A 131 -3.25 7.13 15.05
CA GLY A 131 -3.64 8.52 14.78
C GLY A 131 -3.17 9.05 13.42
N TYR A 132 -2.89 8.16 12.47
CA TYR A 132 -2.60 8.50 11.08
C TYR A 132 -3.85 8.38 10.19
N GLY A 133 -3.92 9.21 9.15
CA GLY A 133 -4.77 8.93 8.01
C GLY A 133 -4.20 7.77 7.21
N ALA A 134 -5.07 6.90 6.71
CA ALA A 134 -4.68 5.79 5.86
C ALA A 134 -5.65 5.61 4.70
N CYS A 135 -5.13 5.16 3.55
CA CYS A 135 -5.92 4.85 2.37
C CYS A 135 -5.32 3.66 1.63
N TRP A 136 -6.14 2.64 1.38
CA TRP A 136 -5.76 1.50 0.55
C TRP A 136 -6.20 1.77 -0.90
N LEU A 137 -5.24 1.89 -1.80
CA LEU A 137 -5.47 2.20 -3.20
C LEU A 137 -4.85 1.15 -4.12
N THR A 138 -5.43 1.06 -5.29
CA THR A 138 -4.85 0.48 -6.50
C THR A 138 -4.99 1.49 -7.64
N GLY A 139 -4.52 1.15 -8.81
CA GLY A 139 -4.67 1.90 -10.05
C GLY A 139 -4.14 1.03 -11.18
N TRP A 140 -4.12 1.51 -12.41
CA TRP A 140 -3.59 0.78 -13.55
C TRP A 140 -2.20 0.19 -13.28
N PHE A 141 -1.35 0.96 -12.60
CA PHE A 141 0.03 0.61 -12.26
C PHE A 141 0.15 -0.57 -11.27
N ALA A 142 -0.91 -0.85 -10.51
CA ALA A 142 -0.94 -1.99 -9.59
C ALA A 142 -1.18 -3.33 -10.31
N PHE A 143 -1.57 -3.29 -11.58
CA PHE A 143 -1.87 -4.45 -12.41
C PHE A 143 -0.96 -4.57 -13.62
N ASP A 144 -0.16 -3.55 -13.90
CA ASP A 144 0.74 -3.51 -15.04
C ASP A 144 2.05 -4.24 -14.74
N ARG A 145 2.36 -5.28 -15.51
CA ARG A 145 3.53 -6.13 -15.24
C ARG A 145 4.85 -5.37 -15.32
N ASP A 146 5.01 -4.45 -16.27
CA ASP A 146 6.25 -3.68 -16.40
C ASP A 146 6.49 -2.76 -15.20
N VAL A 147 5.40 -2.22 -14.62
CA VAL A 147 5.48 -1.44 -13.37
C VAL A 147 5.84 -2.36 -12.21
N LEU A 148 5.17 -3.50 -12.08
CA LEU A 148 5.42 -4.44 -10.97
C LEU A 148 6.85 -4.97 -10.99
N ASP A 149 7.38 -5.30 -12.19
CA ASP A 149 8.78 -5.71 -12.38
C ASP A 149 9.74 -4.58 -11.97
N GLY A 150 9.44 -3.35 -12.39
CA GLY A 150 10.22 -2.16 -12.02
C GLY A 150 10.19 -1.82 -10.52
N LEU A 151 9.14 -2.25 -9.81
CA LEU A 151 9.02 -2.15 -8.36
C LEU A 151 9.63 -3.34 -7.61
N GLY A 152 10.20 -4.32 -8.32
CA GLY A 152 10.88 -5.49 -7.75
C GLY A 152 9.95 -6.64 -7.35
N LEU A 153 8.78 -6.74 -7.98
CA LEU A 153 7.91 -7.90 -7.82
C LEU A 153 8.36 -9.02 -8.78
N LYS A 154 8.25 -10.26 -8.32
CA LYS A 154 8.49 -11.45 -9.14
C LYS A 154 7.32 -11.68 -10.10
N ALA A 155 7.53 -12.50 -11.13
CA ALA A 155 6.55 -12.75 -12.19
C ALA A 155 5.21 -13.32 -11.69
N ASP A 156 5.24 -14.10 -10.61
CA ASP A 156 4.08 -14.71 -9.96
C ASP A 156 3.48 -13.85 -8.83
N GLU A 157 4.12 -12.74 -8.48
CA GLU A 157 3.65 -11.84 -7.45
C GLU A 157 2.66 -10.80 -8.01
N LYS A 158 1.64 -10.50 -7.22
CA LYS A 158 0.64 -9.46 -7.47
C LYS A 158 0.74 -8.38 -6.40
N LEU A 159 0.26 -7.19 -6.68
CA LEU A 159 0.11 -6.14 -5.69
C LEU A 159 -1.34 -6.14 -5.19
N ALA A 160 -1.57 -6.55 -3.93
CA ALA A 160 -2.88 -6.49 -3.31
C ALA A 160 -3.33 -5.03 -3.11
N GLY A 161 -2.38 -4.12 -2.92
CA GLY A 161 -2.62 -2.69 -2.88
C GLY A 161 -1.45 -1.90 -2.32
N LEU A 162 -1.61 -0.60 -2.37
CA LEU A 162 -0.72 0.40 -1.82
C LEU A 162 -1.43 1.13 -0.69
N ILE A 163 -0.89 1.02 0.53
CA ILE A 163 -1.45 1.68 1.71
C ILE A 163 -0.68 2.98 1.93
N HIS A 164 -1.33 4.09 1.65
CA HIS A 164 -0.82 5.44 1.90
C HIS A 164 -1.08 5.83 3.35
N ILE A 165 -0.08 6.35 4.04
CA ILE A 165 -0.14 6.68 5.47
C ILE A 165 0.53 8.04 5.71
N GLY A 166 -0.14 8.91 6.48
CA GLY A 166 0.38 10.22 6.88
C GLY A 166 -0.49 10.92 7.91
N LYS A 167 -0.04 12.01 8.47
CA LYS A 167 -0.87 12.85 9.34
C LYS A 167 -1.98 13.50 8.52
N ILE A 168 -3.18 13.59 9.10
CA ILE A 168 -4.28 14.32 8.47
C ILE A 168 -3.98 15.82 8.56
N GLY A 169 -3.94 16.51 7.41
CA GLY A 169 -3.69 17.95 7.35
C GLY A 169 -4.78 18.74 8.09
N ARG A 170 -4.41 19.89 8.66
CA ARG A 170 -5.33 20.75 9.48
C ARG A 170 -6.60 21.26 8.76
N ALA A 171 -6.73 21.04 7.46
CA ALA A 171 -7.89 21.48 6.69
C ALA A 171 -9.13 20.56 6.80
N HIS A 172 -9.04 19.47 7.57
CA HIS A 172 -10.08 18.43 7.66
C HIS A 172 -10.41 18.01 9.10
N VAL A 173 -10.16 18.87 10.07
CA VAL A 173 -10.62 18.67 11.46
C VAL A 173 -11.90 19.45 11.69
#